data_b8461317e692451c2bc456e0a2606a71
#
_entry.id   b8461317e692451c2bc456e0a2606a71
#
_cell.length_a   1.000
_cell.length_b   1.000
_cell.length_c   1.000
_cell.angle_alpha   90.00
_cell.angle_beta   90.00
_cell.angle_gamma   90.00
#
_symmetry.space_group_name_H-M   'P 1'
#
loop_
_entity.id
_entity.type
_entity.pdbx_description
1 polymer ?
#
loop_
_entity_poly.entity_id
_entity_poly.type
_entity_poly.pdbx_seq_one_letter_code
_entity_poly.pdbx_strand_id
1 'polypeptide(L)'
;MTEPSIVIRPESLRVNVLDDFTELWKYRRLIKALVMRDIRVRYRNSSFGLIWSLFTPLLQVMVTTIAFGYFLGAGPHNLSEFIMCALLPWTYFQTVLLDSCSTVFTYSGIMKKAYFPREVPVVTICCSNAVQFLCSMAIFIIYRWGIVGLLHGSPGWPPVQILWLPVILLLTFMVTLGAALFVTAYSFFFEDVRVLLISGLAALYFLVPINYFAENVLSSQRLHSVDQRLFLYHLFQYNPLSWLITAYKQIFFGVVVISPSGAPAVLSQPFDPWLLGLCVVSVSCILMIGQIHFSRLKWKFTERS
;
A
#
# COMPACT_ATOMS: atom_id res chain seq x y z
N MET A 1 -13.80 36.43 -41.93
CA MET A 1 -13.33 35.07 -41.66
C MET A 1 -13.58 34.78 -40.17
N THR A 2 -14.68 34.12 -39.89
CA THR A 2 -15.04 33.73 -38.52
C THR A 2 -14.32 32.46 -38.18
N GLU A 3 -13.42 32.51 -37.16
CA GLU A 3 -12.79 31.32 -36.61
C GLU A 3 -13.87 30.36 -36.07
N PRO A 4 -13.78 29.07 -36.35
CA PRO A 4 -14.69 28.10 -35.77
C PRO A 4 -14.44 28.01 -34.27
N SER A 5 -15.33 28.58 -33.47
CA SER A 5 -15.37 28.34 -32.04
C SER A 5 -15.63 26.85 -31.82
N ILE A 6 -14.61 26.12 -31.36
CA ILE A 6 -14.73 24.74 -30.91
C ILE A 6 -15.60 24.79 -29.63
N VAL A 7 -16.89 24.63 -29.83
CA VAL A 7 -17.84 24.41 -28.73
C VAL A 7 -17.58 23.00 -28.20
N ILE A 8 -16.74 22.89 -27.17
CA ILE A 8 -16.63 21.67 -26.38
C ILE A 8 -17.97 21.52 -25.66
N ARG A 9 -18.88 20.74 -26.25
CA ARG A 9 -20.10 20.32 -25.56
C ARG A 9 -19.68 19.56 -24.32
N PRO A 10 -20.20 19.89 -23.13
CA PRO A 10 -20.11 19.04 -21.97
C PRO A 10 -21.00 17.82 -22.22
N GLU A 11 -20.49 16.84 -22.94
CA GLU A 11 -21.16 15.55 -23.04
C GLU A 11 -21.21 14.95 -21.64
N SER A 12 -22.42 15.02 -21.10
CA SER A 12 -22.95 14.29 -19.94
C SER A 12 -21.90 13.85 -18.91
N LEU A 13 -21.95 14.46 -17.75
CA LEU A 13 -21.32 14.10 -16.47
C LEU A 13 -21.71 12.67 -15.97
N ARG A 14 -21.86 11.71 -16.86
CA ARG A 14 -21.94 10.31 -16.48
C ARG A 14 -20.51 9.82 -16.28
N VAL A 15 -20.08 9.89 -15.03
CA VAL A 15 -18.85 9.20 -14.58
C VAL A 15 -19.12 7.71 -14.75
N ASN A 16 -18.73 7.17 -15.89
CA ASN A 16 -18.80 5.73 -16.17
C ASN A 16 -17.44 5.15 -15.79
N VAL A 17 -17.32 4.71 -14.55
CA VAL A 17 -16.08 4.13 -14.01
C VAL A 17 -15.55 3.00 -14.90
N LEU A 18 -16.47 2.21 -15.50
CA LEU A 18 -16.10 1.13 -16.41
C LEU A 18 -15.50 1.63 -17.72
N ASP A 19 -15.98 2.76 -18.25
CA ASP A 19 -15.43 3.36 -19.48
C ASP A 19 -14.03 3.91 -19.23
N ASP A 20 -13.78 4.53 -18.07
CA ASP A 20 -12.47 5.00 -17.67
C ASP A 20 -11.44 3.83 -17.61
N PHE A 21 -11.82 2.67 -17.06
CA PHE A 21 -10.94 1.49 -17.03
C PHE A 21 -10.69 0.90 -18.43
N THR A 22 -11.71 0.87 -19.28
CA THR A 22 -11.53 0.38 -20.67
C THR A 22 -10.66 1.32 -21.47
N GLU A 23 -10.75 2.62 -21.23
CA GLU A 23 -9.89 3.63 -21.82
C GLU A 23 -8.44 3.46 -21.36
N LEU A 24 -8.20 3.31 -20.06
CA LEU A 24 -6.87 3.02 -19.50
C LEU A 24 -6.22 1.78 -20.14
N TRP A 25 -7.00 0.75 -20.43
CA TRP A 25 -6.50 -0.45 -21.08
C TRP A 25 -5.99 -0.19 -22.51
N LYS A 26 -6.59 0.75 -23.24
CA LYS A 26 -6.09 1.17 -24.57
C LYS A 26 -4.70 1.79 -24.46
N TYR A 27 -4.41 2.52 -23.36
CA TYR A 27 -3.12 3.17 -23.11
C TYR A 27 -2.08 2.29 -22.38
N ARG A 28 -2.32 0.98 -22.23
CA ARG A 28 -1.38 0.07 -21.54
C ARG A 28 0.06 0.09 -22.05
N ARG A 29 0.26 0.34 -23.36
CA ARG A 29 1.61 0.47 -23.96
C ARG A 29 2.30 1.74 -23.48
N LEU A 30 1.56 2.84 -23.41
CA LEU A 30 2.06 4.11 -22.88
C LEU A 30 2.40 3.97 -21.38
N ILE A 31 1.50 3.40 -20.59
CA ILE A 31 1.73 3.15 -19.15
C ILE A 31 3.02 2.33 -18.98
N LYS A 32 3.18 1.24 -19.71
CA LYS A 32 4.40 0.43 -19.66
C LYS A 32 5.66 1.24 -20.01
N ALA A 33 5.62 2.07 -21.04
CA ALA A 33 6.74 2.92 -21.45
C ALA A 33 7.10 3.93 -20.37
N LEU A 34 6.09 4.55 -19.74
CA LEU A 34 6.26 5.52 -18.65
C LEU A 34 6.80 4.83 -17.38
N VAL A 35 6.29 3.67 -17.00
CA VAL A 35 6.80 2.86 -15.89
C VAL A 35 8.28 2.54 -16.08
N MET A 36 8.66 2.07 -17.28
CA MET A 36 10.06 1.76 -17.59
C MET A 36 10.95 3.01 -17.58
N ARG A 37 10.43 4.16 -18.01
CA ARG A 37 11.11 5.44 -17.90
C ARG A 37 11.35 5.81 -16.45
N ASP A 38 10.32 5.75 -15.60
CA ASP A 38 10.39 6.15 -14.19
C ASP A 38 11.38 5.27 -13.42
N ILE A 39 11.37 3.97 -13.65
CA ILE A 39 12.34 3.04 -13.06
C ILE A 39 13.76 3.40 -13.53
N ARG A 40 13.97 3.65 -14.83
CA ARG A 40 15.30 4.04 -15.35
C ARG A 40 15.79 5.37 -14.76
N VAL A 41 14.91 6.36 -14.66
CA VAL A 41 15.26 7.67 -14.11
C VAL A 41 15.63 7.55 -12.63
N ARG A 42 14.86 6.78 -11.87
CA ARG A 42 15.11 6.58 -10.43
C ARG A 42 16.47 5.91 -10.14
N TYR A 43 16.91 5.01 -11.02
CA TYR A 43 18.15 4.23 -10.80
C TYR A 43 19.29 4.58 -11.76
N ARG A 44 19.16 5.63 -12.58
CA ARG A 44 20.12 5.97 -13.66
C ARG A 44 21.54 6.18 -13.19
N ASN A 45 21.75 6.73 -12.00
CA ASN A 45 23.08 7.04 -11.44
C ASN A 45 23.31 6.30 -10.13
N SER A 46 22.61 5.20 -9.89
CA SER A 46 22.72 4.44 -8.65
C SER A 46 23.70 3.28 -8.81
N SER A 47 24.74 3.22 -7.98
CA SER A 47 25.72 2.12 -7.97
C SER A 47 25.10 0.78 -7.53
N PHE A 48 24.05 0.81 -6.69
CA PHE A 48 23.39 -0.37 -6.16
C PHE A 48 21.97 -0.58 -6.74
N GLY A 49 21.52 0.30 -7.64
CA GLY A 49 20.22 0.18 -8.30
C GLY A 49 19.04 -0.04 -7.35
N LEU A 50 18.27 -1.08 -7.63
CA LEU A 50 17.07 -1.48 -6.85
C LEU A 50 17.39 -1.88 -5.40
N ILE A 51 18.63 -2.24 -5.05
CA ILE A 51 19.00 -2.64 -3.70
C ILE A 51 18.83 -1.49 -2.71
N TRP A 52 19.02 -0.24 -3.14
CA TRP A 52 18.78 0.94 -2.30
C TRP A 52 17.32 1.05 -1.81
N SER A 53 16.38 0.55 -2.58
CA SER A 53 14.97 0.59 -2.18
C SER A 53 14.67 -0.30 -0.97
N LEU A 54 15.49 -1.32 -0.74
CA LEU A 54 15.41 -2.20 0.42
C LEU A 54 16.19 -1.66 1.62
N PHE A 55 17.20 -0.83 1.38
CA PHE A 55 18.08 -0.37 2.44
C PHE A 55 17.32 0.43 3.51
N THR A 56 16.44 1.33 3.10
CA THR A 56 15.62 2.12 4.04
C THR A 56 14.70 1.24 4.90
N PRO A 57 13.89 0.31 4.33
CA PRO A 57 13.11 -0.64 5.13
C PRO A 57 13.97 -1.51 6.04
N LEU A 58 15.11 -1.99 5.55
CA LEU A 58 16.03 -2.80 6.37
C LEU A 58 16.59 -2.05 7.58
N LEU A 59 17.02 -0.80 7.39
CA LEU A 59 17.45 0.05 8.49
C LEU A 59 16.32 0.26 9.51
N GLN A 60 15.11 0.53 9.04
CA GLN A 60 13.97 0.72 9.91
C GLN A 60 13.65 -0.55 10.70
N VAL A 61 13.66 -1.72 10.06
CA VAL A 61 13.50 -3.03 10.72
C VAL A 61 14.58 -3.25 11.76
N MET A 62 15.83 -2.98 11.41
CA MET A 62 16.97 -3.15 12.34
C MET A 62 16.80 -2.29 13.59
N VAL A 63 16.54 -1.00 13.44
CA VAL A 63 16.34 -0.07 14.57
C VAL A 63 15.14 -0.49 15.41
N THR A 64 14.02 -0.84 14.76
CA THR A 64 12.80 -1.25 15.46
C THR A 64 13.01 -2.57 16.21
N THR A 65 13.72 -3.54 15.60
CA THR A 65 14.03 -4.82 16.24
C THR A 65 14.93 -4.63 17.47
N ILE A 66 15.93 -3.74 17.39
CA ILE A 66 16.78 -3.41 18.55
C ILE A 66 15.92 -2.76 19.65
N ALA A 67 15.10 -1.77 19.30
CA ALA A 67 14.28 -1.06 20.27
C ALA A 67 13.27 -1.97 20.96
N PHE A 68 12.48 -2.72 20.20
CA PHE A 68 11.39 -3.55 20.74
C PHE A 68 11.88 -4.92 21.22
N GLY A 69 12.82 -5.55 20.50
CA GLY A 69 13.32 -6.88 20.86
C GLY A 69 14.31 -6.86 22.00
N TYR A 70 15.37 -6.05 21.90
CA TYR A 70 16.45 -6.05 22.91
C TYR A 70 16.15 -5.14 24.11
N PHE A 71 15.63 -3.92 23.90
CA PHE A 71 15.44 -2.98 25.01
C PHE A 71 14.13 -3.22 25.75
N LEU A 72 13.04 -3.56 25.05
CA LEU A 72 11.75 -3.77 25.67
C LEU A 72 11.42 -5.24 25.94
N GLY A 73 12.23 -6.16 25.40
CA GLY A 73 11.99 -7.61 25.54
C GLY A 73 10.64 -8.05 24.98
N ALA A 74 10.05 -7.25 24.09
CA ALA A 74 8.71 -7.45 23.56
C ALA A 74 8.79 -8.03 22.14
N GLY A 75 8.00 -9.07 21.88
CA GLY A 75 7.81 -9.61 20.54
C GLY A 75 8.22 -11.07 20.37
N PRO A 76 7.87 -11.68 19.23
CA PRO A 76 8.22 -13.04 18.90
C PRO A 76 9.73 -13.20 18.63
N HIS A 77 10.22 -14.44 18.69
CA HIS A 77 11.62 -14.77 18.44
C HIS A 77 12.13 -14.24 17.07
N ASN A 78 11.23 -14.17 16.07
CA ASN A 78 11.54 -13.67 14.72
C ASN A 78 10.96 -12.26 14.47
N LEU A 79 11.13 -11.35 15.43
CA LEU A 79 10.55 -10.00 15.40
C LEU A 79 10.95 -9.22 14.14
N SER A 80 12.21 -9.31 13.69
CA SER A 80 12.72 -8.62 12.51
C SER A 80 11.96 -9.00 11.23
N GLU A 81 11.75 -10.30 11.03
CA GLU A 81 11.02 -10.82 9.87
C GLU A 81 9.54 -10.43 9.95
N PHE A 82 8.96 -10.48 11.16
CA PHE A 82 7.58 -10.11 11.43
C PHE A 82 7.31 -8.63 11.10
N ILE A 83 8.22 -7.73 11.50
CA ILE A 83 8.12 -6.32 11.16
C ILE A 83 8.34 -6.11 9.66
N MET A 84 9.32 -6.79 9.06
CA MET A 84 9.66 -6.63 7.65
C MET A 84 8.50 -6.97 6.73
N CYS A 85 7.80 -8.09 6.96
CA CYS A 85 6.66 -8.48 6.11
C CYS A 85 5.51 -7.48 6.15
N ALA A 86 5.32 -6.75 7.26
CA ALA A 86 4.32 -5.71 7.43
C ALA A 86 4.77 -4.34 6.88
N LEU A 87 6.07 -4.05 7.01
CA LEU A 87 6.65 -2.78 6.60
C LEU A 87 6.71 -2.64 5.07
N LEU A 88 6.94 -3.73 4.33
CA LEU A 88 7.03 -3.68 2.87
C LEU A 88 5.73 -3.19 2.20
N PRO A 89 4.54 -3.74 2.47
CA PRO A 89 3.29 -3.21 1.91
C PRO A 89 2.97 -1.80 2.43
N TRP A 90 3.34 -1.47 3.66
CA TRP A 90 3.19 -0.12 4.20
C TRP A 90 4.05 0.89 3.44
N THR A 91 5.33 0.60 3.23
CA THR A 91 6.23 1.50 2.48
C THR A 91 5.79 1.70 1.04
N TYR A 92 5.25 0.66 0.40
CA TYR A 92 4.63 0.77 -0.91
C TYR A 92 3.47 1.77 -0.89
N PHE A 93 2.51 1.58 0.01
CA PHE A 93 1.35 2.47 0.17
C PHE A 93 1.79 3.91 0.43
N GLN A 94 2.66 4.13 1.41
CA GLN A 94 3.16 5.45 1.80
C GLN A 94 3.88 6.16 0.63
N THR A 95 4.78 5.46 -0.06
CA THR A 95 5.57 6.03 -1.15
C THR A 95 4.68 6.44 -2.32
N VAL A 96 3.73 5.58 -2.71
CA VAL A 96 2.80 5.89 -3.79
C VAL A 96 1.97 7.13 -3.47
N LEU A 97 1.46 7.27 -2.24
CA LEU A 97 0.67 8.44 -1.86
C LEU A 97 1.50 9.73 -1.90
N LEU A 98 2.73 9.70 -1.40
CA LEU A 98 3.63 10.85 -1.42
C LEU A 98 4.06 11.24 -2.85
N ASP A 99 4.36 10.25 -3.70
CA ASP A 99 4.68 10.46 -5.10
C ASP A 99 3.46 11.01 -5.86
N SER A 100 2.25 10.60 -5.49
CA SER A 100 0.99 11.04 -6.09
C SER A 100 0.73 12.54 -5.91
N CYS A 101 1.21 13.15 -4.82
CA CYS A 101 1.12 14.60 -4.61
C CYS A 101 1.86 15.40 -5.69
N SER A 102 2.94 14.87 -6.24
CA SER A 102 3.77 15.55 -7.25
C SER A 102 3.49 15.12 -8.68
N THR A 103 2.51 14.24 -8.89
CA THR A 103 2.20 13.61 -10.18
C THR A 103 1.98 14.63 -11.29
N VAL A 104 1.11 15.62 -11.04
CA VAL A 104 0.72 16.61 -12.05
C VAL A 104 1.94 17.42 -12.50
N PHE A 105 2.80 17.83 -11.57
CA PHE A 105 4.01 18.57 -11.88
C PHE A 105 5.04 17.73 -12.65
N THR A 106 5.25 16.48 -12.22
CA THR A 106 6.22 15.56 -12.82
C THR A 106 5.87 15.20 -14.27
N TYR A 107 4.58 15.08 -14.58
CA TYR A 107 4.11 14.69 -15.92
C TYR A 107 3.59 15.85 -16.77
N SER A 108 3.59 17.09 -16.25
CA SER A 108 3.10 18.29 -16.95
C SER A 108 3.71 18.47 -18.35
N GLY A 109 5.02 18.26 -18.48
CA GLY A 109 5.72 18.40 -19.76
C GLY A 109 5.30 17.37 -20.82
N ILE A 110 4.85 16.18 -20.40
CA ILE A 110 4.35 15.13 -21.31
C ILE A 110 2.88 15.39 -21.62
N MET A 111 2.10 15.80 -20.61
CA MET A 111 0.67 16.10 -20.77
C MET A 111 0.40 17.26 -21.72
N LYS A 112 1.34 18.23 -21.83
CA LYS A 112 1.25 19.35 -22.80
C LYS A 112 1.56 18.93 -24.25
N LYS A 113 2.28 17.81 -24.45
CA LYS A 113 2.73 17.35 -25.77
C LYS A 113 1.86 16.27 -26.39
N ALA A 114 1.14 15.50 -25.59
CA ALA A 114 0.33 14.37 -26.02
C ALA A 114 -0.97 14.30 -25.22
N TYR A 115 -2.08 14.09 -25.93
CA TYR A 115 -3.38 13.89 -25.28
C TYR A 115 -3.52 12.43 -24.83
N PHE A 116 -3.71 12.22 -23.52
CA PHE A 116 -4.01 10.94 -22.91
C PHE A 116 -4.83 11.15 -21.61
N PRO A 117 -5.55 10.12 -21.14
CA PRO A 117 -6.31 10.20 -19.89
C PRO A 117 -5.45 10.64 -18.71
N ARG A 118 -5.94 11.52 -17.88
CA ARG A 118 -5.22 12.10 -16.73
C ARG A 118 -4.96 11.11 -15.60
N GLU A 119 -5.64 9.99 -15.63
CA GLU A 119 -5.44 8.84 -14.75
C GLU A 119 -4.11 8.10 -15.04
N VAL A 120 -3.62 8.16 -16.29
CA VAL A 120 -2.40 7.44 -16.74
C VAL A 120 -1.18 7.74 -15.88
N PRO A 121 -0.84 9.00 -15.52
CA PRO A 121 0.28 9.29 -14.63
C PRO A 121 0.13 8.65 -13.25
N VAL A 122 -1.06 8.68 -12.65
CA VAL A 122 -1.32 8.10 -11.32
C VAL A 122 -1.13 6.58 -11.36
N VAL A 123 -1.72 5.91 -12.36
CA VAL A 123 -1.55 4.47 -12.59
C VAL A 123 -0.07 4.14 -12.83
N THR A 124 0.66 4.99 -13.57
CA THR A 124 2.09 4.80 -13.82
C THR A 124 2.89 4.82 -12.52
N ILE A 125 2.64 5.78 -11.62
CA ILE A 125 3.30 5.86 -10.31
C ILE A 125 2.97 4.62 -9.46
N CYS A 126 1.71 4.21 -9.41
CA CYS A 126 1.31 3.01 -8.69
C CYS A 126 2.04 1.77 -9.24
N CYS A 127 2.09 1.59 -10.56
CA CYS A 127 2.76 0.45 -11.20
C CYS A 127 4.28 0.48 -11.01
N SER A 128 4.94 1.65 -11.12
CA SER A 128 6.40 1.74 -10.96
C SER A 128 6.83 1.41 -9.53
N ASN A 129 6.09 1.90 -8.53
CA ASN A 129 6.34 1.54 -7.13
C ASN A 129 5.93 0.08 -6.82
N ALA A 130 4.90 -0.47 -7.51
CA ALA A 130 4.52 -1.88 -7.37
C ALA A 130 5.63 -2.82 -7.84
N VAL A 131 6.34 -2.51 -8.93
CA VAL A 131 7.51 -3.28 -9.37
C VAL A 131 8.57 -3.32 -8.29
N GLN A 132 8.89 -2.17 -7.67
CA GLN A 132 9.83 -2.10 -6.56
C GLN A 132 9.36 -2.92 -5.35
N PHE A 133 8.09 -2.81 -4.98
CA PHE A 133 7.48 -3.57 -3.89
C PHE A 133 7.54 -5.09 -4.14
N LEU A 134 7.22 -5.54 -5.36
CA LEU A 134 7.30 -6.95 -5.74
C LEU A 134 8.73 -7.49 -5.69
N CYS A 135 9.72 -6.70 -6.13
CA CYS A 135 11.13 -7.06 -6.00
C CYS A 135 11.54 -7.20 -4.53
N SER A 136 11.11 -6.26 -3.68
CA SER A 136 11.39 -6.30 -2.23
C SER A 136 10.73 -7.50 -1.57
N MET A 137 9.50 -7.81 -1.94
CA MET A 137 8.77 -8.98 -1.45
C MET A 137 9.43 -10.29 -1.90
N ALA A 138 9.89 -10.37 -3.15
CA ALA A 138 10.62 -11.55 -3.64
C ALA A 138 11.92 -11.78 -2.86
N ILE A 139 12.68 -10.72 -2.58
CA ILE A 139 13.91 -10.83 -1.76
C ILE A 139 13.57 -11.24 -0.33
N PHE A 140 12.50 -10.71 0.25
CA PHE A 140 12.03 -11.13 1.58
C PHE A 140 11.66 -12.62 1.61
N ILE A 141 10.96 -13.10 0.59
CA ILE A 141 10.61 -14.52 0.43
C ILE A 141 11.87 -15.40 0.38
N ILE A 142 12.84 -15.02 -0.46
CA ILE A 142 14.12 -15.73 -0.57
C ILE A 142 14.88 -15.72 0.77
N TYR A 143 14.90 -14.60 1.46
CA TYR A 143 15.52 -14.48 2.79
C TYR A 143 14.85 -15.42 3.80
N ARG A 144 13.52 -15.39 3.88
CA ARG A 144 12.74 -16.14 4.88
C ARG A 144 12.88 -17.66 4.72
N TRP A 145 12.72 -18.17 3.51
CA TRP A 145 12.78 -19.62 3.27
C TRP A 145 14.15 -20.13 2.80
N GLY A 146 14.92 -19.31 2.09
CA GLY A 146 16.25 -19.71 1.65
C GLY A 146 17.26 -19.62 2.80
N ILE A 147 17.54 -18.39 3.29
CA ILE A 147 18.63 -18.17 4.26
C ILE A 147 18.23 -18.66 5.65
N VAL A 148 17.12 -18.19 6.18
CA VAL A 148 16.68 -18.52 7.54
C VAL A 148 16.33 -20.00 7.66
N GLY A 149 15.64 -20.57 6.67
CA GLY A 149 15.30 -21.99 6.62
C GLY A 149 16.53 -22.89 6.62
N LEU A 150 17.58 -22.54 5.88
CA LEU A 150 18.85 -23.28 5.85
C LEU A 150 19.62 -23.18 7.18
N LEU A 151 19.65 -22.00 7.79
CA LEU A 151 20.40 -21.79 9.05
C LEU A 151 19.77 -22.51 10.25
N HIS A 152 18.46 -22.64 10.29
CA HIS A 152 17.75 -23.31 11.40
C HIS A 152 17.53 -24.82 11.15
N GLY A 153 18.09 -25.40 10.08
CA GLY A 153 18.03 -26.84 9.80
C GLY A 153 16.66 -27.40 9.47
N SER A 154 15.66 -26.55 9.31
CA SER A 154 14.32 -26.91 8.86
C SER A 154 13.90 -25.97 7.74
N PRO A 155 14.17 -26.32 6.46
CA PRO A 155 13.53 -25.64 5.34
C PRO A 155 12.05 -25.99 5.40
N GLY A 156 11.32 -25.27 6.24
CA GLY A 156 9.86 -25.39 6.29
C GLY A 156 9.32 -25.01 4.92
N TRP A 157 8.52 -25.89 4.32
CA TRP A 157 7.77 -25.55 3.12
C TRP A 157 6.92 -24.31 3.41
N PRO A 158 6.81 -23.38 2.45
CA PRO A 158 5.92 -22.25 2.62
C PRO A 158 4.51 -22.74 2.96
N PRO A 159 3.86 -22.14 3.96
CA PRO A 159 2.53 -22.56 4.36
C PRO A 159 1.55 -22.43 3.20
N VAL A 160 0.52 -23.28 3.15
CA VAL A 160 -0.49 -23.25 2.07
C VAL A 160 -1.13 -21.87 1.92
N GLN A 161 -1.17 -21.08 2.99
CA GLN A 161 -1.65 -19.70 3.00
C GLN A 161 -0.92 -18.77 2.00
N ILE A 162 0.29 -19.14 1.55
CA ILE A 162 1.02 -18.33 0.53
C ILE A 162 0.27 -18.25 -0.80
N LEU A 163 -0.64 -19.18 -1.07
CA LEU A 163 -1.51 -19.12 -2.25
C LEU A 163 -2.44 -17.91 -2.26
N TRP A 164 -2.69 -17.30 -1.10
CA TRP A 164 -3.45 -16.06 -0.96
C TRP A 164 -2.62 -14.80 -1.26
N LEU A 165 -1.30 -14.92 -1.31
CA LEU A 165 -0.40 -13.79 -1.54
C LEU A 165 -0.77 -12.98 -2.81
N PRO A 166 -1.06 -13.58 -3.97
CA PRO A 166 -1.45 -12.81 -5.16
C PRO A 166 -2.74 -11.99 -4.95
N VAL A 167 -3.71 -12.55 -4.22
CA VAL A 167 -4.97 -11.84 -3.91
C VAL A 167 -4.71 -10.65 -3.01
N ILE A 168 -3.91 -10.83 -1.96
CA ILE A 168 -3.56 -9.76 -1.01
C ILE A 168 -2.72 -8.67 -1.70
N LEU A 169 -1.79 -9.04 -2.58
CA LEU A 169 -1.03 -8.10 -3.41
C LEU A 169 -1.96 -7.27 -4.31
N LEU A 170 -2.94 -7.90 -4.94
CA LEU A 170 -3.92 -7.21 -5.77
C LEU A 170 -4.77 -6.23 -4.95
N LEU A 171 -5.28 -6.64 -3.79
CA LEU A 171 -6.04 -5.78 -2.89
C LEU A 171 -5.20 -4.61 -2.39
N THR A 172 -3.93 -4.84 -2.06
CA THR A 172 -2.99 -3.78 -1.68
C THR A 172 -2.79 -2.78 -2.82
N PHE A 173 -2.65 -3.26 -4.06
CA PHE A 173 -2.57 -2.40 -5.24
C PHE A 173 -3.84 -1.58 -5.44
N MET A 174 -5.03 -2.19 -5.32
CA MET A 174 -6.32 -1.52 -5.51
C MET A 174 -6.57 -0.42 -4.46
N VAL A 175 -6.34 -0.71 -3.18
CA VAL A 175 -6.51 0.31 -2.12
C VAL A 175 -5.53 1.46 -2.30
N THR A 176 -4.30 1.17 -2.69
CA THR A 176 -3.27 2.18 -2.94
C THR A 176 -3.62 3.05 -4.14
N LEU A 177 -4.10 2.45 -5.23
CA LEU A 177 -4.54 3.18 -6.42
C LEU A 177 -5.73 4.11 -6.12
N GLY A 178 -6.74 3.61 -5.39
CA GLY A 178 -7.89 4.42 -4.99
C GLY A 178 -7.49 5.63 -4.13
N ALA A 179 -6.64 5.42 -3.14
CA ALA A 179 -6.11 6.47 -2.29
C ALA A 179 -5.21 7.46 -3.09
N ALA A 180 -4.39 6.97 -4.02
CA ALA A 180 -3.54 7.79 -4.88
C ALA A 180 -4.35 8.71 -5.81
N LEU A 181 -5.43 8.20 -6.41
CA LEU A 181 -6.34 8.99 -7.22
C LEU A 181 -6.99 10.11 -6.41
N PHE A 182 -7.45 9.78 -5.20
CA PHE A 182 -8.03 10.76 -4.28
C PHE A 182 -7.02 11.85 -3.91
N VAL A 183 -5.82 11.47 -3.47
CA VAL A 183 -4.74 12.40 -3.11
C VAL A 183 -4.35 13.30 -4.29
N THR A 184 -4.14 12.73 -5.48
CA THR A 184 -3.78 13.50 -6.68
C THR A 184 -4.85 14.53 -7.03
N ALA A 185 -6.13 14.18 -6.88
CA ALA A 185 -7.23 15.10 -7.17
C ALA A 185 -7.19 16.37 -6.30
N TYR A 186 -6.81 16.23 -5.04
CA TYR A 186 -6.74 17.35 -4.11
C TYR A 186 -5.39 18.08 -4.12
N SER A 187 -4.29 17.35 -4.32
CA SER A 187 -2.94 17.95 -4.33
C SER A 187 -2.73 18.92 -5.51
N PHE A 188 -3.56 18.82 -6.56
CA PHE A 188 -3.56 19.80 -7.64
C PHE A 188 -4.06 21.19 -7.19
N PHE A 189 -5.02 21.22 -6.27
CA PHE A 189 -5.64 22.45 -5.81
C PHE A 189 -4.94 23.05 -4.58
N PHE A 190 -4.38 22.20 -3.74
CA PHE A 190 -3.84 22.57 -2.44
C PHE A 190 -2.43 21.97 -2.26
N GLU A 191 -1.42 22.81 -2.21
CA GLU A 191 -0.03 22.41 -1.97
C GLU A 191 0.16 21.80 -0.57
N ASP A 192 -0.64 22.23 0.39
CA ASP A 192 -0.59 21.77 1.78
C ASP A 192 -0.99 20.30 1.96
N VAL A 193 -1.68 19.71 0.97
CA VAL A 193 -2.07 18.28 1.00
C VAL A 193 -0.87 17.38 1.24
N ARG A 194 0.29 17.71 0.67
CA ARG A 194 1.53 16.94 0.89
C ARG A 194 1.97 16.96 2.35
N VAL A 195 1.92 18.11 3.00
CA VAL A 195 2.34 18.26 4.41
C VAL A 195 1.36 17.54 5.33
N LEU A 196 0.06 17.71 5.08
CA LEU A 196 -0.99 17.00 5.81
C LEU A 196 -0.86 15.49 5.65
N LEU A 197 -0.54 15.04 4.44
CA LEU A 197 -0.36 13.62 4.15
C LEU A 197 0.85 13.03 4.88
N ILE A 198 1.99 13.72 4.91
CA ILE A 198 3.18 13.27 5.65
C ILE A 198 2.84 13.09 7.13
N SER A 199 2.19 14.07 7.74
CA SER A 199 1.78 14.01 9.15
C SER A 199 0.73 12.94 9.41
N GLY A 200 -0.25 12.83 8.52
CA GLY A 200 -1.31 11.82 8.60
C GLY A 200 -0.77 10.38 8.44
N LEU A 201 0.15 10.15 7.51
CA LEU A 201 0.79 8.85 7.32
C LEU A 201 1.68 8.47 8.51
N ALA A 202 2.38 9.45 9.12
CA ALA A 202 3.16 9.21 10.33
C ALA A 202 2.26 8.76 11.51
N ALA A 203 1.10 9.39 11.68
CA ALA A 203 0.12 8.98 12.68
C ALA A 203 -0.49 7.60 12.33
N LEU A 204 -0.86 7.38 11.06
CA LEU A 204 -1.46 6.14 10.60
C LEU A 204 -0.49 4.94 10.74
N TYR A 205 0.82 5.16 10.63
CA TYR A 205 1.84 4.12 10.86
C TYR A 205 1.72 3.48 12.24
N PHE A 206 1.42 4.25 13.27
CA PHE A 206 1.24 3.73 14.63
C PHE A 206 -0.16 3.16 14.86
N LEU A 207 -1.16 3.61 14.10
CA LEU A 207 -2.53 3.06 14.18
C LEU A 207 -2.65 1.71 13.47
N VAL A 208 -1.83 1.46 12.44
CA VAL A 208 -1.81 0.16 11.74
C VAL A 208 -0.88 -0.80 12.49
N PRO A 209 -1.24 -2.08 12.70
CA PRO A 209 -0.45 -3.02 13.49
C PRO A 209 0.81 -3.51 12.76
N ILE A 210 1.76 -2.59 12.46
CA ILE A 210 3.02 -2.91 11.80
C ILE A 210 4.01 -3.52 12.80
N ASN A 211 4.21 -2.86 13.94
CA ASN A 211 5.23 -3.22 14.93
C ASN A 211 4.69 -4.10 16.07
N TYR A 212 3.39 -4.34 16.12
CA TYR A 212 2.70 -5.07 17.18
C TYR A 212 1.63 -6.00 16.59
N PHE A 213 1.08 -6.86 17.43
CA PHE A 213 -0.07 -7.68 17.08
C PHE A 213 -1.37 -6.94 17.41
N ALA A 214 -2.35 -6.98 16.52
CA ALA A 214 -3.67 -6.39 16.78
C ALA A 214 -4.32 -7.04 18.02
N GLU A 215 -4.06 -8.32 18.26
CA GLU A 215 -4.53 -9.12 19.40
C GLU A 215 -3.99 -8.62 20.74
N ASN A 216 -2.87 -7.88 20.77
CA ASN A 216 -2.33 -7.27 21.99
C ASN A 216 -3.32 -6.29 22.64
N VAL A 217 -4.25 -5.75 21.86
CA VAL A 217 -5.32 -4.88 22.38
C VAL A 217 -6.25 -5.66 23.31
N LEU A 218 -6.55 -6.93 22.99
CA LEU A 218 -7.43 -7.80 23.78
C LEU A 218 -6.77 -8.19 25.13
N SER A 219 -5.45 -8.35 25.16
CA SER A 219 -4.69 -8.71 26.35
C SER A 219 -4.24 -7.49 27.17
N SER A 220 -4.54 -6.27 26.74
CA SER A 220 -4.10 -5.05 27.41
C SER A 220 -4.75 -4.88 28.79
N GLN A 221 -3.93 -4.91 29.84
CA GLN A 221 -4.37 -4.65 31.22
C GLN A 221 -4.72 -3.17 31.49
N ARG A 222 -4.26 -2.26 30.61
CA ARG A 222 -4.53 -0.81 30.76
C ARG A 222 -5.94 -0.42 30.34
N LEU A 223 -6.62 -1.25 29.56
CA LEU A 223 -8.02 -1.05 29.18
C LEU A 223 -8.90 -1.80 30.21
N HIS A 224 -9.64 -1.05 31.01
CA HIS A 224 -10.37 -1.59 32.14
C HIS A 224 -11.66 -2.33 31.72
N SER A 225 -12.27 -1.93 30.58
CA SER A 225 -13.52 -2.53 30.11
C SER A 225 -13.24 -3.52 28.95
N VAL A 226 -13.91 -4.68 29.03
CA VAL A 226 -13.90 -5.68 27.97
C VAL A 226 -14.48 -5.09 26.66
N ASP A 227 -15.52 -4.28 26.77
CA ASP A 227 -16.17 -3.64 25.62
C ASP A 227 -15.24 -2.67 24.90
N GLN A 228 -14.40 -1.91 25.65
CA GLN A 228 -13.40 -1.04 25.05
C GLN A 228 -12.33 -1.81 24.28
N ARG A 229 -11.88 -2.97 24.81
CA ARG A 229 -10.91 -3.83 24.12
C ARG A 229 -11.48 -4.39 22.82
N LEU A 230 -12.72 -4.90 22.88
CA LEU A 230 -13.42 -5.43 21.71
C LEU A 230 -13.67 -4.35 20.67
N PHE A 231 -14.13 -3.17 21.08
CA PHE A 231 -14.34 -2.04 20.16
C PHE A 231 -13.06 -1.66 19.41
N LEU A 232 -11.95 -1.48 20.14
CA LEU A 232 -10.66 -1.15 19.52
C LEU A 232 -10.17 -2.27 18.60
N TYR A 233 -10.32 -3.53 19.01
CA TYR A 233 -9.94 -4.68 18.18
C TYR A 233 -10.74 -4.73 16.89
N HIS A 234 -12.05 -4.53 16.93
CA HIS A 234 -12.90 -4.45 15.75
C HIS A 234 -12.54 -3.25 14.86
N LEU A 235 -12.18 -2.11 15.44
CA LEU A 235 -11.71 -0.95 14.69
C LEU A 235 -10.47 -1.28 13.85
N PHE A 236 -9.53 -2.06 14.40
CA PHE A 236 -8.37 -2.55 13.64
C PHE A 236 -8.77 -3.54 12.54
N GLN A 237 -9.69 -4.45 12.82
CA GLN A 237 -10.13 -5.45 11.85
C GLN A 237 -10.92 -4.85 10.69
N TYR A 238 -11.74 -3.82 10.93
CA TYR A 238 -12.54 -3.17 9.88
C TYR A 238 -11.74 -2.14 9.06
N ASN A 239 -10.56 -1.73 9.53
CA ASN A 239 -9.66 -0.90 8.73
C ASN A 239 -8.98 -1.76 7.65
N PRO A 240 -9.22 -1.49 6.33
CA PRO A 240 -8.70 -2.33 5.26
C PRO A 240 -7.16 -2.39 5.24
N LEU A 241 -6.47 -1.30 5.59
CA LEU A 241 -5.00 -1.30 5.67
C LEU A 241 -4.49 -2.18 6.82
N SER A 242 -5.11 -2.09 7.99
CA SER A 242 -4.75 -2.91 9.16
C SER A 242 -4.99 -4.39 8.87
N TRP A 243 -6.13 -4.69 8.23
CA TRP A 243 -6.45 -6.06 7.84
C TRP A 243 -5.45 -6.61 6.82
N LEU A 244 -5.11 -5.83 5.76
CA LEU A 244 -4.12 -6.25 4.76
C LEU A 244 -2.76 -6.54 5.40
N ILE A 245 -2.28 -5.66 6.29
CA ILE A 245 -1.02 -5.85 7.00
C ILE A 245 -1.05 -7.09 7.89
N THR A 246 -2.14 -7.31 8.61
CA THR A 246 -2.34 -8.53 9.41
C THR A 246 -2.38 -9.77 8.51
N ALA A 247 -3.01 -9.70 7.33
CA ALA A 247 -3.06 -10.78 6.36
C ALA A 247 -1.66 -11.17 5.85
N TYR A 248 -0.77 -10.20 5.56
CA TYR A 248 0.63 -10.52 5.24
C TYR A 248 1.30 -11.28 6.37
N LYS A 249 1.13 -10.84 7.62
CA LYS A 249 1.69 -11.55 8.78
C LYS A 249 1.16 -12.98 8.89
N GLN A 250 -0.13 -13.18 8.69
CA GLN A 250 -0.77 -14.50 8.74
C GLN A 250 -0.27 -15.44 7.62
N ILE A 251 -0.01 -14.92 6.43
CA ILE A 251 0.55 -15.70 5.32
C ILE A 251 1.95 -16.21 5.64
N PHE A 252 2.79 -15.39 6.24
CA PHE A 252 4.21 -15.72 6.44
C PHE A 252 4.49 -16.43 7.78
N PHE A 253 3.70 -16.16 8.83
CA PHE A 253 3.96 -16.64 10.19
C PHE A 253 2.81 -17.45 10.79
N GLY A 254 1.67 -17.55 10.11
CA GLY A 254 0.44 -18.06 10.70
C GLY A 254 -0.13 -17.08 11.74
N VAL A 255 -1.16 -17.49 12.46
CA VAL A 255 -1.75 -16.68 13.53
C VAL A 255 -0.97 -16.92 14.81
N VAL A 256 -0.35 -15.89 15.34
CA VAL A 256 0.31 -15.94 16.65
C VAL A 256 -0.70 -15.49 17.70
N VAL A 257 -1.15 -16.41 18.52
CA VAL A 257 -1.98 -16.11 19.70
C VAL A 257 -1.08 -16.05 20.92
N ILE A 258 -1.19 -14.97 21.67
CA ILE A 258 -0.52 -14.86 22.96
C ILE A 258 -1.32 -15.71 23.97
N SER A 259 -0.73 -16.81 24.42
CA SER A 259 -1.31 -17.64 25.48
C SER A 259 -1.53 -16.81 26.76
N PRO A 260 -2.51 -17.16 27.60
CA PRO A 260 -2.69 -16.51 28.92
C PRO A 260 -1.45 -16.55 29.81
N SER A 261 -0.50 -17.45 29.52
CA SER A 261 0.82 -17.55 30.18
C SER A 261 1.86 -16.52 29.66
N GLY A 262 1.49 -15.66 28.69
CA GLY A 262 2.41 -14.70 28.08
C GLY A 262 3.33 -15.27 27.01
N ALA A 263 3.30 -16.56 26.75
CA ALA A 263 4.09 -17.19 25.69
C ALA A 263 3.37 -17.10 24.34
N PRO A 264 4.05 -16.74 23.25
CA PRO A 264 3.47 -16.73 21.92
C PRO A 264 3.20 -18.17 21.47
N ALA A 265 1.94 -18.50 21.27
CA ALA A 265 1.50 -19.76 20.64
C ALA A 265 1.10 -19.47 19.19
N VAL A 266 1.68 -20.19 18.24
CA VAL A 266 1.29 -20.09 16.83
C VAL A 266 0.06 -20.95 16.62
N LEU A 267 -1.09 -20.31 16.44
CA LEU A 267 -2.31 -20.95 16.00
C LEU A 267 -2.51 -20.68 14.52
N SER A 268 -2.52 -21.73 13.71
CA SER A 268 -2.92 -21.62 12.31
C SER A 268 -4.44 -21.47 12.22
N GLN A 269 -4.93 -20.26 12.43
CA GLN A 269 -6.31 -19.96 12.05
C GLN A 269 -6.36 -19.70 10.54
N PRO A 270 -7.32 -20.29 9.81
CA PRO A 270 -7.56 -19.95 8.43
C PRO A 270 -8.00 -18.49 8.33
N PHE A 271 -7.72 -17.84 7.19
CA PHE A 271 -8.31 -16.54 6.89
C PHE A 271 -9.81 -16.61 7.11
N ASP A 272 -10.34 -15.68 7.90
CA ASP A 272 -11.78 -15.55 8.03
C ASP A 272 -12.37 -15.07 6.69
N PRO A 273 -13.18 -15.88 5.97
CA PRO A 273 -13.73 -15.52 4.68
C PRO A 273 -14.62 -14.29 4.75
N TRP A 274 -15.25 -14.07 5.90
CA TRP A 274 -16.09 -12.90 6.14
C TRP A 274 -15.26 -11.61 6.17
N LEU A 275 -14.16 -11.60 6.90
CA LEU A 275 -13.26 -10.44 6.97
C LEU A 275 -12.59 -10.19 5.60
N LEU A 276 -12.23 -11.24 4.86
CA LEU A 276 -11.74 -11.11 3.49
C LEU A 276 -12.79 -10.43 2.59
N GLY A 277 -14.05 -10.88 2.65
CA GLY A 277 -15.16 -10.29 1.90
C GLY A 277 -15.36 -8.81 2.24
N LEU A 278 -15.30 -8.48 3.53
CA LEU A 278 -15.43 -7.11 4.02
C LEU A 278 -14.25 -6.22 3.56
N CYS A 279 -13.03 -6.77 3.54
CA CYS A 279 -11.86 -6.09 2.99
C CYS A 279 -12.02 -5.84 1.48
N VAL A 280 -12.48 -6.82 0.70
CA VAL A 280 -12.72 -6.65 -0.74
C VAL A 280 -13.74 -5.55 -0.99
N VAL A 281 -14.83 -5.52 -0.23
CA VAL A 281 -15.86 -4.48 -0.35
C VAL A 281 -15.28 -3.10 0.00
N SER A 282 -14.58 -2.97 1.13
CA SER A 282 -14.01 -1.69 1.56
C SER A 282 -12.94 -1.17 0.61
N VAL A 283 -12.07 -2.05 0.11
CA VAL A 283 -11.05 -1.71 -0.91
C VAL A 283 -11.71 -1.25 -2.21
N SER A 284 -12.77 -1.95 -2.66
CA SER A 284 -13.53 -1.58 -3.85
C SER A 284 -14.22 -0.22 -3.67
N CYS A 285 -14.78 0.04 -2.49
CA CYS A 285 -15.36 1.34 -2.16
C CYS A 285 -14.30 2.46 -2.20
N ILE A 286 -13.12 2.25 -1.63
CA ILE A 286 -12.03 3.25 -1.66
C ILE A 286 -11.60 3.53 -3.10
N LEU A 287 -11.46 2.49 -3.93
CA LEU A 287 -11.12 2.64 -5.34
C LEU A 287 -12.19 3.43 -6.10
N MET A 288 -13.47 3.10 -5.90
CA MET A 288 -14.59 3.81 -6.53
C MET A 288 -14.67 5.27 -6.08
N ILE A 289 -14.53 5.54 -4.79
CA ILE A 289 -14.52 6.90 -4.25
C ILE A 289 -13.37 7.70 -4.86
N GLY A 290 -12.16 7.14 -4.88
CA GLY A 290 -10.99 7.78 -5.48
C GLY A 290 -11.22 8.11 -6.96
N GLN A 291 -11.72 7.15 -7.74
CA GLN A 291 -12.01 7.32 -9.16
C GLN A 291 -13.11 8.38 -9.40
N ILE A 292 -14.21 8.33 -8.66
CA ILE A 292 -15.31 9.30 -8.79
C ILE A 292 -14.84 10.73 -8.49
N HIS A 293 -14.09 10.92 -7.39
CA HIS A 293 -13.56 12.23 -7.03
C HIS A 293 -12.56 12.74 -8.07
N PHE A 294 -11.65 11.87 -8.52
CA PHE A 294 -10.70 12.21 -9.56
C PHE A 294 -11.40 12.61 -10.87
N SER A 295 -12.37 11.81 -11.33
CA SER A 295 -13.11 12.06 -12.56
C SER A 295 -13.95 13.35 -12.50
N ARG A 296 -14.46 13.73 -11.32
CA ARG A 296 -15.15 15.02 -11.14
C ARG A 296 -14.21 16.22 -11.18
N LEU A 297 -13.00 16.08 -10.66
CA LEU A 297 -12.04 17.17 -10.52
C LEU A 297 -11.11 17.31 -11.73
N LYS A 298 -10.89 16.25 -12.52
CA LYS A 298 -9.98 16.24 -13.68
C LYS A 298 -10.26 17.35 -14.71
N TRP A 299 -11.50 17.79 -14.85
CA TRP A 299 -11.88 18.85 -15.79
C TRP A 299 -11.39 20.24 -15.36
N LYS A 300 -11.32 20.50 -14.06
CA LYS A 300 -10.83 21.78 -13.51
C LYS A 300 -9.31 21.96 -13.67
N PHE A 301 -8.58 20.87 -13.99
CA PHE A 301 -7.13 20.96 -14.27
C PHE A 301 -6.82 21.72 -15.56
N THR A 302 -7.79 21.83 -16.49
CA THR A 302 -7.60 22.52 -17.77
C THR A 302 -7.66 24.05 -17.61
N GLU A 303 -8.33 24.54 -16.58
CA GLU A 303 -8.52 25.97 -16.38
C GLU A 303 -7.34 26.66 -15.67
N ARG A 304 -6.42 25.89 -15.08
CA ARG A 304 -5.27 26.39 -14.29
C ARG A 304 -3.89 26.11 -14.91
N SER A 305 -3.81 25.37 -16.03
CA SER A 305 -2.58 25.06 -16.77
C SER A 305 -2.46 25.94 -18.00
#